data_953742b164d8526a4a4f72fab52279d5
#
_entry.id   953742b164d8526a4a4f72fab52279d5
#
_cell.length_a   1.000
_cell.length_b   1.000
_cell.length_c   1.000
_cell.angle_alpha   90.00
_cell.angle_beta   90.00
_cell.angle_gamma   90.00
#
_symmetry.space_group_name_H-M   'P 1'
#
loop_
_entity.id
_entity.type
_entity.pdbx_description
1 polymer ?
#
loop_
_entity_poly.entity_id
_entity_poly.type
_entity_poly.pdbx_seq_one_letter_code
_entity_poly.pdbx_strand_id
1 'polypeptide(L)'
;MRRILFFIGLGFLAAGLASCAPARAASSQAVEGFLRALVQRDEARFTALTCPEYEAQALVEYDSFGLVRAELNGVACEVIDGEGDTSHIRCTGSIDATYGSEVRRFDLTARTYQVIQSGGDWLVCGYKK
;
A
#
# COMPACT_ATOMS: atom_id res chain seq x y z
N MET A 1 -21.15 -56.05 -44.53
CA MET A 1 -21.82 -54.87 -43.94
C MET A 1 -21.15 -54.50 -42.65
N ARG A 2 -20.33 -53.47 -42.66
CA ARG A 2 -19.51 -53.04 -41.49
C ARG A 2 -19.94 -51.63 -41.12
N ARG A 3 -20.74 -51.53 -40.07
CA ARG A 3 -21.18 -50.23 -39.51
C ARG A 3 -20.08 -49.65 -38.68
N ILE A 4 -19.54 -48.53 -39.12
CA ILE A 4 -18.58 -47.70 -38.37
C ILE A 4 -19.39 -46.67 -37.58
N LEU A 5 -19.40 -46.78 -36.25
CA LEU A 5 -19.95 -45.80 -35.33
C LEU A 5 -18.92 -44.71 -35.11
N PHE A 6 -19.20 -43.50 -35.60
CA PHE A 6 -18.47 -42.29 -35.30
C PHE A 6 -18.91 -41.76 -33.91
N PHE A 7 -18.07 -41.88 -32.95
CA PHE A 7 -18.23 -41.15 -31.68
C PHE A 7 -17.71 -39.72 -31.86
N ILE A 8 -18.64 -38.75 -31.92
CA ILE A 8 -18.34 -37.33 -31.87
C ILE A 8 -18.15 -36.98 -30.38
N GLY A 9 -16.88 -36.86 -29.97
CA GLY A 9 -16.54 -36.35 -28.65
C GLY A 9 -16.78 -34.83 -28.57
N LEU A 10 -17.85 -34.46 -27.86
CA LEU A 10 -18.15 -33.06 -27.58
C LEU A 10 -17.19 -32.56 -26.47
N GLY A 11 -16.09 -31.92 -26.88
CA GLY A 11 -15.14 -31.26 -25.96
C GLY A 11 -15.78 -30.02 -25.34
N PHE A 12 -16.07 -30.11 -24.08
CA PHE A 12 -16.51 -28.95 -23.26
C PHE A 12 -15.30 -28.05 -23.00
N LEU A 13 -15.19 -26.95 -23.74
CA LEU A 13 -14.22 -25.90 -23.49
C LEU A 13 -14.76 -25.09 -22.31
N ALA A 14 -14.29 -25.38 -21.11
CA ALA A 14 -14.53 -24.56 -19.93
C ALA A 14 -13.68 -23.27 -20.09
N ALA A 15 -14.30 -22.20 -20.59
CA ALA A 15 -13.74 -20.87 -20.56
C ALA A 15 -13.71 -20.40 -19.10
N GLY A 16 -12.55 -20.50 -18.45
CA GLY A 16 -12.32 -19.91 -17.15
C GLY A 16 -12.45 -18.40 -17.27
N LEU A 17 -13.50 -17.84 -16.68
CA LEU A 17 -13.64 -16.40 -16.47
C LEU A 17 -12.56 -15.99 -15.46
N ALA A 18 -11.40 -15.57 -15.97
CA ALA A 18 -10.41 -14.88 -15.14
C ALA A 18 -11.04 -13.56 -14.71
N SER A 19 -11.54 -13.48 -13.47
CA SER A 19 -12.00 -12.22 -12.87
C SER A 19 -10.78 -11.36 -12.65
N CYS A 20 -10.54 -10.36 -13.52
CA CYS A 20 -9.55 -9.31 -13.32
C CYS A 20 -10.10 -8.35 -12.26
N ALA A 21 -9.79 -8.60 -10.97
CA ALA A 21 -9.88 -7.54 -9.97
C ALA A 21 -8.89 -6.44 -10.38
N PRO A 22 -9.27 -5.13 -10.37
CA PRO A 22 -8.34 -4.07 -10.67
C PRO A 22 -7.18 -4.15 -9.67
N ALA A 23 -5.94 -4.29 -10.20
CA ALA A 23 -4.75 -4.29 -9.38
C ALA A 23 -4.66 -2.93 -8.67
N ARG A 24 -4.43 -2.95 -7.35
CA ARG A 24 -4.18 -1.72 -6.59
C ARG A 24 -2.92 -1.06 -7.15
N ALA A 25 -2.96 0.28 -7.28
CA ALA A 25 -1.82 1.02 -7.77
C ALA A 25 -0.57 0.76 -6.90
N ALA A 26 0.56 0.52 -7.52
CA ALA A 26 1.82 0.26 -6.81
C ALA A 26 2.24 1.43 -5.92
N SER A 27 1.93 2.66 -6.33
CA SER A 27 2.15 3.88 -5.53
C SER A 27 1.33 3.89 -4.23
N SER A 28 0.07 3.45 -4.26
CA SER A 28 -0.76 3.30 -3.05
C SER A 28 -0.23 2.23 -2.12
N GLN A 29 0.22 1.10 -2.68
CA GLN A 29 0.83 0.01 -1.91
C GLN A 29 2.13 0.43 -1.23
N ALA A 30 2.91 1.34 -1.85
CA ALA A 30 4.12 1.89 -1.24
C ALA A 30 3.80 2.68 0.04
N VAL A 31 2.75 3.51 0.03
CA VAL A 31 2.31 4.24 1.23
C VAL A 31 1.80 3.29 2.32
N GLU A 32 1.01 2.30 1.95
CA GLU A 32 0.54 1.30 2.92
C GLU A 32 1.69 0.48 3.51
N GLY A 33 2.68 0.12 2.70
CA GLY A 33 3.89 -0.55 3.16
C GLY A 33 4.72 0.32 4.11
N PHE A 34 4.86 1.60 3.80
CA PHE A 34 5.52 2.60 4.64
C PHE A 34 4.83 2.74 6.01
N LEU A 35 3.50 2.89 6.04
CA LEU A 35 2.73 2.97 7.28
C LEU A 35 2.82 1.68 8.09
N ARG A 36 2.80 0.53 7.43
CA ARG A 36 2.95 -0.77 8.09
C ARG A 36 4.33 -0.92 8.71
N ALA A 37 5.39 -0.55 8.00
CA ALA A 37 6.76 -0.58 8.50
C ALA A 37 6.94 0.35 9.70
N LEU A 38 6.29 1.53 9.69
CA LEU A 38 6.27 2.48 10.81
C LEU A 38 5.73 1.82 12.09
N VAL A 39 4.54 1.24 12.03
CA VAL A 39 3.89 0.66 13.24
C VAL A 39 4.51 -0.67 13.66
N GLN A 40 5.07 -1.43 12.74
CA GLN A 40 5.78 -2.68 13.03
C GLN A 40 7.23 -2.47 13.52
N ARG A 41 7.71 -1.23 13.49
CA ARG A 41 9.10 -0.89 13.84
C ARG A 41 10.13 -1.57 12.95
N ASP A 42 9.80 -1.79 11.68
CA ASP A 42 10.71 -2.31 10.66
C ASP A 42 11.43 -1.15 9.97
N GLU A 43 12.53 -0.71 10.57
CA GLU A 43 13.31 0.44 10.11
C GLU A 43 13.89 0.22 8.71
N ALA A 44 14.39 -0.99 8.44
CA ALA A 44 14.99 -1.31 7.15
C ALA A 44 13.97 -1.18 6.02
N ARG A 45 12.75 -1.67 6.22
CA ARG A 45 11.66 -1.53 5.24
C ARG A 45 11.15 -0.11 5.17
N PHE A 46 11.06 0.58 6.30
CA PHE A 46 10.62 1.98 6.37
C PHE A 46 11.54 2.88 5.53
N THR A 47 12.85 2.78 5.74
CA THR A 47 13.83 3.57 4.97
C THR A 47 13.90 3.17 3.50
N ALA A 48 13.75 1.87 3.18
CA ALA A 48 13.70 1.40 1.80
C ALA A 48 12.51 1.94 1.00
N LEU A 49 11.43 2.32 1.67
CA LEU A 49 10.23 2.92 1.07
C LEU A 49 10.23 4.46 1.12
N THR A 50 11.31 5.07 1.57
CA THR A 50 11.41 6.51 1.79
C THR A 50 12.39 7.14 0.80
N CYS A 51 12.02 8.30 0.23
CA CYS A 51 12.95 9.09 -0.58
C CYS A 51 14.17 9.51 0.25
N PRO A 52 15.39 9.49 -0.32
CA PRO A 52 16.58 9.94 0.40
C PRO A 52 16.46 11.35 0.97
N GLU A 53 15.83 12.27 0.23
CA GLU A 53 15.65 13.68 0.65
C GLU A 53 14.67 13.83 1.82
N TYR A 54 13.78 12.88 2.02
CA TYR A 54 12.77 12.89 3.09
C TYR A 54 13.17 12.02 4.28
N GLU A 55 14.17 11.17 4.15
CA GLU A 55 14.52 10.13 5.13
C GLU A 55 14.77 10.69 6.53
N ALA A 56 15.55 11.77 6.64
CA ALA A 56 15.85 12.37 7.94
C ALA A 56 14.57 12.83 8.67
N GLN A 57 13.64 13.45 7.95
CA GLN A 57 12.36 13.88 8.52
C GLN A 57 11.45 12.69 8.83
N ALA A 58 11.43 11.68 7.98
CA ALA A 58 10.66 10.46 8.19
C ALA A 58 11.13 9.69 9.43
N LEU A 59 12.43 9.63 9.68
CA LEU A 59 13.00 8.98 10.86
C LEU A 59 12.60 9.69 12.15
N VAL A 60 12.42 11.02 12.16
CA VAL A 60 11.87 11.74 13.31
C VAL A 60 10.46 11.24 13.64
N GLU A 61 9.61 11.06 12.64
CA GLU A 61 8.28 10.45 12.84
C GLU A 61 8.39 9.00 13.32
N TYR A 62 9.26 8.21 12.68
CA TYR A 62 9.51 6.83 13.08
C TYR A 62 9.91 6.72 14.54
N ASP A 63 10.84 7.54 15.00
CA ASP A 63 11.33 7.54 16.37
C ASP A 63 10.26 7.98 17.37
N SER A 64 9.34 8.86 16.96
CA SER A 64 8.23 9.29 17.81
C SER A 64 7.31 8.14 18.25
N PHE A 65 7.28 7.05 17.50
CA PHE A 65 6.54 5.82 17.84
C PHE A 65 7.40 4.79 18.60
N GLY A 66 8.65 5.12 18.93
CA GLY A 66 9.62 4.16 19.49
C GLY A 66 9.25 3.56 20.84
N LEU A 67 8.50 4.30 21.66
CA LEU A 67 8.12 3.89 23.01
C LEU A 67 6.63 3.61 23.17
N VAL A 68 5.89 3.54 22.06
CA VAL A 68 4.45 3.32 22.09
C VAL A 68 4.09 2.10 21.24
N ARG A 69 3.00 1.44 21.59
CA ARG A 69 2.38 0.44 20.75
C ARG A 69 1.47 1.15 19.75
N ALA A 70 1.73 0.96 18.46
CA ALA A 70 0.94 1.55 17.40
C ALA A 70 0.35 0.46 16.50
N GLU A 71 -0.87 0.67 16.03
CA GLU A 71 -1.58 -0.23 15.14
C GLU A 71 -2.26 0.58 14.03
N LEU A 72 -2.36 0.00 12.83
CA LEU A 72 -3.16 0.54 11.75
C LEU A 72 -4.62 0.09 11.89
N ASN A 73 -5.55 1.04 11.75
CA ASN A 73 -6.96 0.77 11.85
C ASN A 73 -7.68 1.25 10.58
N GLY A 74 -8.25 0.30 9.82
CA GLY A 74 -9.05 0.58 8.63
C GLY A 74 -8.29 1.29 7.51
N VAL A 75 -6.97 1.07 7.39
CA VAL A 75 -6.12 1.77 6.41
C VAL A 75 -6.35 1.21 5.01
N ALA A 76 -6.72 2.10 4.09
CA ALA A 76 -6.78 1.86 2.66
C ALA A 76 -6.32 3.13 1.94
N CYS A 77 -5.40 3.00 0.99
CA CYS A 77 -4.80 4.11 0.28
C CYS A 77 -5.19 4.08 -1.21
N GLU A 78 -5.42 5.26 -1.78
CA GLU A 78 -5.78 5.43 -3.19
C GLU A 78 -5.03 6.60 -3.81
N VAL A 79 -4.82 6.53 -5.13
CA VAL A 79 -4.28 7.63 -5.92
C VAL A 79 -5.39 8.67 -6.09
N ILE A 80 -5.12 9.93 -5.74
CA ILE A 80 -6.05 11.04 -5.96
C ILE A 80 -5.68 11.86 -7.20
N ASP A 81 -4.40 11.99 -7.49
CA ASP A 81 -3.87 12.56 -8.72
C ASP A 81 -2.41 12.14 -8.94
N GLY A 82 -1.85 12.53 -10.08
CA GLY A 82 -0.45 12.26 -10.39
C GLY A 82 -0.08 12.78 -11.76
N GLU A 83 1.22 13.00 -11.96
CA GLU A 83 1.81 13.40 -13.22
C GLU A 83 3.21 12.82 -13.35
N GLY A 84 3.46 12.12 -14.46
CA GLY A 84 4.77 11.51 -14.71
C GLY A 84 5.14 10.48 -13.64
N ASP A 85 6.30 10.68 -13.01
CA ASP A 85 6.82 9.81 -11.96
C ASP A 85 6.29 10.14 -10.56
N THR A 86 5.39 11.11 -10.43
CA THR A 86 4.83 11.57 -9.16
C THR A 86 3.37 11.19 -9.03
N SER A 87 2.99 10.64 -7.89
CA SER A 87 1.60 10.39 -7.52
C SER A 87 1.30 10.96 -6.15
N HIS A 88 0.07 11.44 -5.97
CA HIS A 88 -0.46 11.86 -4.68
C HIS A 88 -1.45 10.84 -4.17
N ILE A 89 -1.24 10.42 -2.95
CA ILE A 89 -1.96 9.32 -2.31
C ILE A 89 -2.69 9.83 -1.08
N ARG A 90 -3.96 9.49 -0.96
CA ARG A 90 -4.74 9.70 0.25
C ARG A 90 -5.11 8.35 0.86
N CYS A 91 -5.01 8.26 2.17
CA CYS A 91 -5.41 7.07 2.91
C CYS A 91 -6.62 7.38 3.78
N THR A 92 -7.50 6.40 3.93
CA THR A 92 -8.52 6.35 4.99
C THR A 92 -7.97 5.62 6.20
N GLY A 93 -8.67 5.68 7.32
CA GLY A 93 -8.25 5.01 8.55
C GLY A 93 -7.33 5.85 9.41
N SER A 94 -6.69 5.18 10.35
CA SER A 94 -5.88 5.84 11.37
C SER A 94 -4.68 5.00 11.81
N ILE A 95 -3.72 5.68 12.45
CA ILE A 95 -2.74 5.06 13.33
C ILE A 95 -3.25 5.24 14.77
N ASP A 96 -3.51 4.16 15.47
CA ASP A 96 -3.92 4.17 16.86
C ASP A 96 -2.69 3.86 17.73
N ALA A 97 -2.21 4.84 18.50
CA ALA A 97 -1.04 4.70 19.36
C ALA A 97 -1.42 4.70 20.83
N THR A 98 -0.92 3.73 21.57
CA THR A 98 -1.20 3.56 23.00
C THR A 98 -0.08 4.12 23.84
N TYR A 99 -0.41 5.13 24.63
CA TYR A 99 0.46 5.79 25.60
C TYR A 99 -0.01 5.41 27.02
N GLY A 100 0.60 4.39 27.61
CA GLY A 100 0.12 3.84 28.88
C GLY A 100 -1.30 3.25 28.72
N SER A 101 -2.30 3.89 29.33
CA SER A 101 -3.72 3.51 29.23
C SER A 101 -4.51 4.35 28.20
N GLU A 102 -3.88 5.37 27.61
CA GLU A 102 -4.51 6.29 26.66
C GLU A 102 -4.21 5.87 25.23
N VAL A 103 -5.25 5.81 24.40
CA VAL A 103 -5.12 5.59 22.96
C VAL A 103 -5.30 6.93 22.24
N ARG A 104 -4.30 7.32 21.45
CA ARG A 104 -4.36 8.47 20.54
C ARG A 104 -4.56 8.00 19.12
N ARG A 105 -5.53 8.60 18.47
CA ARG A 105 -5.83 8.31 17.07
C ARG A 105 -5.30 9.41 16.18
N PHE A 106 -4.43 9.03 15.23
CA PHE A 106 -3.92 9.90 14.18
C PHE A 106 -4.68 9.61 12.90
N ASP A 107 -5.57 10.51 12.52
CA ASP A 107 -6.40 10.39 11.31
C ASP A 107 -5.54 10.57 10.06
N LEU A 108 -5.53 9.55 9.19
CA LEU A 108 -4.75 9.56 7.96
C LEU A 108 -5.45 10.34 6.83
N THR A 109 -6.76 10.60 6.93
CA THR A 109 -7.50 11.37 5.91
C THR A 109 -7.05 12.82 5.82
N ALA A 110 -6.43 13.35 6.88
CA ALA A 110 -5.83 14.68 6.92
C ALA A 110 -4.51 14.79 6.14
N ARG A 111 -3.95 13.68 5.66
CA ARG A 111 -2.64 13.65 5.00
C ARG A 111 -2.80 13.34 3.51
N THR A 112 -2.03 14.04 2.68
CA THR A 112 -1.80 13.70 1.28
C THR A 112 -0.34 13.35 1.09
N TYR A 113 -0.04 12.09 0.83
CA TYR A 113 1.31 11.60 0.61
C TYR A 113 1.76 11.89 -0.82
N GLN A 114 2.99 12.33 -0.98
CA GLN A 114 3.66 12.40 -2.27
C GLN A 114 4.57 11.19 -2.40
N VAL A 115 4.40 10.44 -3.49
CA VAL A 115 5.27 9.32 -3.85
C VAL A 115 5.89 9.55 -5.23
N ILE A 116 7.13 9.16 -5.39
CA ILE A 116 7.90 9.33 -6.62
C ILE A 116 8.44 7.97 -7.05
N GLN A 117 8.30 7.67 -8.33
CA GLN A 117 8.89 6.47 -8.91
C GLN A 117 10.38 6.71 -9.21
N SER A 118 11.23 5.84 -8.67
CA SER A 118 12.68 5.88 -8.88
C SER A 118 13.18 4.45 -9.09
N GLY A 119 13.81 4.20 -10.23
CA GLY A 119 14.38 2.89 -10.55
C GLY A 119 13.37 1.74 -10.55
N GLY A 120 12.10 2.01 -10.87
CA GLY A 120 11.01 1.03 -10.86
C GLY A 120 10.26 0.90 -9.54
N ASP A 121 10.76 1.50 -8.46
CA ASP A 121 10.14 1.50 -7.13
C ASP A 121 9.45 2.83 -6.84
N TRP A 122 8.33 2.77 -6.11
CA TRP A 122 7.65 3.94 -5.58
C TRP A 122 8.14 4.24 -4.16
N LEU A 123 8.60 5.48 -3.94
CA LEU A 123 9.13 5.94 -2.66
C LEU A 123 8.27 7.06 -2.09
N VAL A 124 8.05 7.04 -0.78
CA VAL A 124 7.34 8.10 -0.06
C VAL A 124 8.30 9.28 0.15
N CYS A 125 7.93 10.45 -0.36
CA CYS A 125 8.77 11.65 -0.33
C CYS A 125 8.20 12.76 0.56
N GLY A 126 7.19 12.47 1.35
CA GLY A 126 6.59 13.39 2.28
C GLY A 126 5.06 13.35 2.27
N TYR A 127 4.47 14.19 3.10
CA TYR A 127 3.03 14.44 3.08
C TYR A 127 2.70 15.88 3.47
N LYS A 128 1.55 16.33 3.02
CA LYS A 128 0.94 17.61 3.41
C LYS A 128 -0.32 17.34 4.24
N LYS A 129 -0.59 18.20 5.19
CA LYS A 129 -1.84 18.26 5.95
C LYS A 129 -2.81 19.24 5.29
#